data_85a6056b16de35329c38049c9d367414
#
_entry.id   85a6056b16de35329c38049c9d367414
#
_cell.length_a   1.000
_cell.length_b   1.000
_cell.length_c   1.000
_cell.angle_alpha   90.00
_cell.angle_beta   90.00
_cell.angle_gamma   90.00
#
_symmetry.space_group_name_H-M   'P 1'
#
loop_
_entity.id
_entity.type
_entity.pdbx_description
1 polymer ?
#
loop_
_entity_poly.entity_id
_entity_poly.type
_entity_poly.pdbx_seq_one_letter_code
_entity_poly.pdbx_strand_id
1 'polypeptide(L)'
;MARAVRQRRSRRTLATFLVLVLLSVTIITLDETGHAASLTSGLKSLASDIYTPLRHGVNGVLDPIGRFFAGAVSYSSLEAENQKLQAQVLQLEHQRASDAAAQQQYAALQRLLATDRLPSVAALPRVTAEVTAQNVSNFAATVTIDKGRDQGVTLGDPVVGPGGLVGEVATVTRSTATVRLLTDGKSQIGVSLGHQQAATLDGAGAGRLLQIQYVPSTAQVSVGELISTSGLQGGALPPGIPVATVASVRSVVGAADKQVTARPLADLNDVTYVTVIQWSGSS
;
A
#
# COMPACT_ATOMS: atom_id res chain seq x y z
N MET A 1 -37.50 -64.04 34.77
CA MET A 1 -38.90 -63.55 34.72
C MET A 1 -38.95 -62.03 34.48
N ALA A 2 -38.64 -61.55 33.30
CA ALA A 2 -38.64 -60.07 32.97
C ALA A 2 -38.91 -59.77 31.50
N ARG A 3 -39.92 -60.38 30.88
CA ARG A 3 -40.24 -60.12 29.45
C ARG A 3 -41.73 -59.80 29.13
N ALA A 4 -42.60 -59.74 30.16
CA ALA A 4 -44.06 -59.62 29.94
C ALA A 4 -44.66 -58.19 30.13
N VAL A 5 -43.88 -57.19 30.59
CA VAL A 5 -44.46 -55.90 31.02
C VAL A 5 -44.34 -54.82 29.86
N ARG A 6 -43.52 -55.02 28.85
CA ARG A 6 -43.26 -54.00 27.82
C ARG A 6 -44.29 -53.99 26.65
N GLN A 7 -45.11 -54.99 26.52
CA GLN A 7 -45.99 -55.10 25.35
C GLN A 7 -47.41 -54.51 25.55
N ARG A 8 -47.82 -54.22 26.79
CA ARG A 8 -49.11 -53.60 27.05
C ARG A 8 -49.20 -52.09 26.89
N ARG A 9 -48.08 -51.38 26.95
CA ARG A 9 -48.04 -49.92 26.83
C ARG A 9 -48.17 -49.45 25.40
N SER A 10 -47.65 -50.21 24.43
CA SER A 10 -47.67 -49.92 23.02
C SER A 10 -49.06 -49.99 22.38
N ARG A 11 -49.91 -50.95 22.83
CA ARG A 11 -51.26 -51.12 22.30
C ARG A 11 -52.22 -50.02 22.78
N ARG A 12 -52.03 -49.43 23.91
CA ARG A 12 -52.88 -48.34 24.46
C ARG A 12 -52.57 -47.03 23.73
N THR A 13 -51.31 -46.73 23.43
CA THR A 13 -50.92 -45.54 22.69
C THR A 13 -51.33 -45.60 21.21
N LEU A 14 -51.28 -46.81 20.59
CA LEU A 14 -51.73 -47.04 19.24
C LEU A 14 -53.28 -46.93 19.14
N ALA A 15 -54.01 -47.47 20.14
CA ALA A 15 -55.47 -47.36 20.21
C ALA A 15 -55.90 -45.87 20.42
N THR A 16 -55.24 -45.10 21.25
CA THR A 16 -55.56 -43.69 21.43
C THR A 16 -55.24 -42.88 20.19
N PHE A 17 -54.19 -43.22 19.49
CA PHE A 17 -53.86 -42.55 18.21
C PHE A 17 -54.90 -42.84 17.12
N LEU A 18 -55.34 -44.11 17.01
CA LEU A 18 -56.38 -44.52 16.07
C LEU A 18 -57.74 -43.87 16.40
N VAL A 19 -58.12 -43.75 17.67
CA VAL A 19 -59.33 -43.03 18.09
C VAL A 19 -59.25 -41.53 17.75
N LEU A 20 -58.12 -40.88 17.95
CA LEU A 20 -57.92 -39.48 17.57
C LEU A 20 -57.98 -39.24 16.08
N VAL A 21 -57.39 -40.13 15.25
CA VAL A 21 -57.45 -40.03 13.81
C VAL A 21 -58.88 -40.28 13.36
N LEU A 22 -59.59 -41.26 13.92
CA LEU A 22 -60.98 -41.53 13.55
C LEU A 22 -61.93 -40.42 13.94
N LEU A 23 -61.68 -39.76 15.09
CA LEU A 23 -62.41 -38.58 15.54
C LEU A 23 -62.15 -37.38 14.58
N SER A 24 -60.91 -37.18 14.13
CA SER A 24 -60.56 -36.13 13.17
C SER A 24 -61.25 -36.33 11.84
N VAL A 25 -61.24 -37.55 11.34
CA VAL A 25 -61.89 -37.89 10.03
C VAL A 25 -63.41 -37.71 10.15
N THR A 26 -64.04 -38.14 11.27
CA THR A 26 -65.51 -37.90 11.48
C THR A 26 -65.87 -36.42 11.55
N ILE A 27 -65.05 -35.58 12.15
CA ILE A 27 -65.28 -34.12 12.18
C ILE A 27 -65.16 -33.54 10.81
N ILE A 28 -64.21 -33.95 10.00
CA ILE A 28 -64.00 -33.45 8.62
C ILE A 28 -65.14 -33.91 7.70
N THR A 29 -65.61 -35.17 7.84
CA THR A 29 -66.71 -35.67 7.02
C THR A 29 -68.07 -35.09 7.41
N LEU A 30 -68.28 -34.66 8.67
CA LEU A 30 -69.49 -33.91 9.07
C LEU A 30 -69.53 -32.51 8.53
N ASP A 31 -68.35 -31.88 8.33
CA ASP A 31 -68.25 -30.53 7.78
C ASP A 31 -68.59 -30.45 6.28
N GLU A 32 -68.23 -31.50 5.52
CA GLU A 32 -68.53 -31.58 4.05
C GLU A 32 -70.03 -31.93 3.75
N THR A 33 -70.75 -32.55 4.67
CA THR A 33 -72.14 -32.98 4.39
C THR A 33 -73.23 -31.93 4.63
N GLY A 34 -72.86 -30.69 4.94
CA GLY A 34 -73.77 -29.54 4.95
C GLY A 34 -74.95 -29.58 5.93
N HIS A 35 -75.03 -30.55 6.85
CA HIS A 35 -76.16 -30.71 7.84
C HIS A 35 -75.86 -30.13 9.21
N ALA A 36 -74.84 -29.28 9.32
CA ALA A 36 -74.38 -28.70 10.60
C ALA A 36 -75.18 -27.46 11.07
N ALA A 37 -76.19 -27.04 10.36
CA ALA A 37 -76.87 -25.79 10.66
C ALA A 37 -77.85 -25.84 11.83
N SER A 38 -78.24 -27.01 12.35
CA SER A 38 -79.24 -27.13 13.44
C SER A 38 -78.69 -27.51 14.81
N LEU A 39 -77.41 -27.90 14.91
CA LEU A 39 -76.77 -28.28 16.17
C LEU A 39 -75.83 -27.21 16.78
N THR A 40 -75.66 -26.11 16.10
CA THR A 40 -74.68 -25.08 16.51
C THR A 40 -75.15 -24.12 17.58
N SER A 41 -76.48 -24.05 17.87
CA SER A 41 -77.03 -23.13 18.88
C SER A 41 -76.86 -23.66 20.33
N GLY A 42 -76.79 -24.97 20.53
CA GLY A 42 -76.59 -25.59 21.85
C GLY A 42 -75.15 -25.78 22.27
N LEU A 43 -74.19 -25.80 21.34
CA LEU A 43 -72.77 -26.03 21.63
C LEU A 43 -71.99 -24.68 21.79
N LYS A 44 -72.53 -23.55 21.35
CA LYS A 44 -71.92 -22.25 21.55
C LYS A 44 -71.84 -21.81 23.00
N SER A 45 -72.78 -22.20 23.83
CA SER A 45 -72.77 -21.85 25.27
C SER A 45 -71.83 -22.73 26.09
N LEU A 46 -71.54 -23.94 25.65
CA LEU A 46 -70.59 -24.82 26.32
C LEU A 46 -69.13 -24.63 25.84
N ALA A 47 -68.95 -24.10 24.64
CA ALA A 47 -67.64 -23.81 24.10
C ALA A 47 -67.00 -22.55 24.70
N SER A 48 -67.80 -21.60 25.18
CA SER A 48 -67.28 -20.36 25.80
C SER A 48 -66.65 -20.60 27.18
N ASP A 49 -67.15 -21.59 27.94
CA ASP A 49 -66.65 -21.87 29.28
C ASP A 49 -65.44 -22.81 29.29
N ILE A 50 -65.20 -23.55 28.22
CA ILE A 50 -64.03 -24.43 28.07
C ILE A 50 -62.87 -23.68 27.39
N TYR A 51 -63.12 -22.60 26.68
CA TYR A 51 -62.12 -21.88 25.90
C TYR A 51 -61.25 -20.92 26.73
N THR A 52 -61.73 -20.48 27.90
CA THR A 52 -60.98 -19.56 28.75
C THR A 52 -59.78 -20.13 29.44
N PRO A 53 -59.72 -21.41 29.93
CA PRO A 53 -58.50 -21.93 30.49
C PRO A 53 -57.46 -22.38 29.47
N LEU A 54 -57.85 -22.60 28.18
CA LEU A 54 -56.88 -23.02 27.13
C LEU A 54 -56.02 -21.86 26.64
N ARG A 55 -56.49 -20.61 26.70
CA ARG A 55 -55.71 -19.45 26.32
C ARG A 55 -54.49 -19.20 27.22
N HIS A 56 -54.55 -19.55 28.48
CA HIS A 56 -53.43 -19.40 29.39
C HIS A 56 -52.43 -20.60 29.33
N GLY A 57 -52.90 -21.76 28.87
CA GLY A 57 -52.03 -22.97 28.76
C GLY A 57 -51.21 -22.99 27.46
N VAL A 58 -51.72 -22.41 26.38
CA VAL A 58 -51.01 -22.47 25.07
C VAL A 58 -49.89 -21.46 25.01
N ASN A 59 -50.03 -20.30 25.64
CA ASN A 59 -48.98 -19.26 25.66
C ASN A 59 -47.76 -19.71 26.51
N GLY A 60 -47.94 -20.58 27.53
CA GLY A 60 -46.86 -21.07 28.38
C GLY A 60 -46.02 -22.20 27.76
N VAL A 61 -46.60 -22.94 26.77
CA VAL A 61 -45.92 -24.09 26.17
C VAL A 61 -45.21 -23.74 24.88
N LEU A 62 -45.64 -22.70 24.18
CA LEU A 62 -45.04 -22.23 22.91
C LEU A 62 -43.92 -21.21 23.12
N ASP A 63 -43.85 -20.55 24.27
CA ASP A 63 -42.79 -19.58 24.60
C ASP A 63 -41.35 -20.14 24.52
N PRO A 64 -41.07 -21.35 25.01
CA PRO A 64 -39.71 -21.91 24.90
C PRO A 64 -39.33 -22.28 23.46
N ILE A 65 -40.31 -22.62 22.60
CA ILE A 65 -40.07 -22.98 21.21
C ILE A 65 -39.79 -21.69 20.38
N GLY A 66 -40.52 -20.62 20.64
CA GLY A 66 -40.28 -19.33 20.00
C GLY A 66 -38.91 -18.73 20.36
N ARG A 67 -38.48 -18.90 21.60
CA ARG A 67 -37.14 -18.45 22.03
C ARG A 67 -36.00 -19.30 21.46
N PHE A 68 -36.24 -20.57 21.21
CA PHE A 68 -35.26 -21.46 20.59
C PHE A 68 -35.03 -21.10 19.10
N PHE A 69 -36.11 -20.76 18.38
CA PHE A 69 -36.00 -20.30 16.98
C PHE A 69 -35.50 -18.87 16.88
N ALA A 70 -35.84 -17.99 17.81
CA ALA A 70 -35.31 -16.63 17.86
C ALA A 70 -33.80 -16.60 18.14
N GLY A 71 -33.30 -17.54 18.97
CA GLY A 71 -31.87 -17.72 19.23
C GLY A 71 -31.10 -18.26 18.01
N ALA A 72 -31.69 -19.18 17.25
CA ALA A 72 -31.05 -19.73 16.05
C ALA A 72 -30.97 -18.72 14.90
N VAL A 73 -31.98 -17.84 14.77
CA VAL A 73 -31.96 -16.75 13.75
C VAL A 73 -30.95 -15.65 14.11
N SER A 74 -30.75 -15.36 15.41
CA SER A 74 -29.78 -14.36 15.84
C SER A 74 -28.34 -14.84 15.67
N TYR A 75 -28.03 -16.13 15.72
CA TYR A 75 -26.70 -16.66 15.47
C TYR A 75 -26.28 -16.51 14.00
N SER A 76 -27.18 -16.79 13.06
CA SER A 76 -26.89 -16.62 11.63
C SER A 76 -26.75 -15.14 11.24
N SER A 77 -27.48 -14.24 11.88
CA SER A 77 -27.36 -12.80 11.65
C SER A 77 -26.05 -12.23 12.22
N LEU A 78 -25.61 -12.70 13.38
CA LEU A 78 -24.32 -12.32 13.97
C LEU A 78 -23.12 -12.81 13.15
N GLU A 79 -23.22 -14.00 12.57
CA GLU A 79 -22.16 -14.55 11.71
C GLU A 79 -22.10 -13.79 10.38
N ALA A 80 -23.23 -13.44 9.77
CA ALA A 80 -23.31 -12.61 8.59
C ALA A 80 -22.79 -11.17 8.86
N GLU A 81 -23.10 -10.60 10.04
CA GLU A 81 -22.62 -9.28 10.43
C GLU A 81 -21.10 -9.30 10.69
N ASN A 82 -20.58 -10.36 11.29
CA ASN A 82 -19.15 -10.53 11.51
C ASN A 82 -18.39 -10.65 10.18
N GLN A 83 -18.89 -11.42 9.22
CA GLN A 83 -18.35 -11.54 7.87
C GLN A 83 -18.38 -10.18 7.13
N LYS A 84 -19.48 -9.44 7.27
CA LYS A 84 -19.61 -8.10 6.68
C LYS A 84 -18.63 -7.11 7.29
N LEU A 85 -18.46 -7.12 8.61
CA LEU A 85 -17.48 -6.29 9.30
C LEU A 85 -16.03 -6.64 8.89
N GLN A 86 -15.71 -7.93 8.79
CA GLN A 86 -14.41 -8.37 8.31
C GLN A 86 -14.15 -7.93 6.87
N ALA A 87 -15.14 -8.04 5.97
CA ALA A 87 -15.03 -7.55 4.61
C ALA A 87 -14.84 -6.02 4.55
N GLN A 88 -15.53 -5.27 5.42
CA GLN A 88 -15.35 -3.81 5.52
C GLN A 88 -13.95 -3.44 6.04
N VAL A 89 -13.43 -4.16 7.03
CA VAL A 89 -12.06 -3.95 7.54
C VAL A 89 -11.03 -4.19 6.43
N LEU A 90 -11.13 -5.31 5.71
CA LEU A 90 -10.25 -5.59 4.57
C LEU A 90 -10.34 -4.52 3.47
N GLN A 91 -11.55 -4.06 3.16
CA GLN A 91 -11.76 -2.99 2.18
C GLN A 91 -11.13 -1.67 2.63
N LEU A 92 -11.29 -1.31 3.91
CA LEU A 92 -10.69 -0.11 4.48
C LEU A 92 -9.15 -0.20 4.55
N GLU A 93 -8.61 -1.37 4.82
CA GLU A 93 -7.16 -1.61 4.80
C GLU A 93 -6.60 -1.47 3.37
N HIS A 94 -7.28 -2.02 2.37
CA HIS A 94 -6.92 -1.82 0.96
C HIS A 94 -6.99 -0.34 0.54
N GLN A 95 -8.04 0.38 0.95
CA GLN A 95 -8.15 1.81 0.68
C GLN A 95 -7.02 2.60 1.35
N ARG A 96 -6.72 2.31 2.61
CA ARG A 96 -5.60 2.97 3.32
C ARG A 96 -4.25 2.70 2.65
N ALA A 97 -4.02 1.48 2.19
CA ALA A 97 -2.78 1.14 1.48
C ALA A 97 -2.67 1.90 0.15
N SER A 98 -3.76 2.00 -0.62
CA SER A 98 -3.79 2.77 -1.88
C SER A 98 -3.63 4.27 -1.64
N ASP A 99 -4.27 4.83 -0.60
CA ASP A 99 -4.15 6.24 -0.24
C ASP A 99 -2.74 6.59 0.23
N ALA A 100 -2.11 5.71 1.01
CA ALA A 100 -0.72 5.88 1.43
C ALA A 100 0.25 5.86 0.24
N ALA A 101 0.05 4.96 -0.72
CA ALA A 101 0.84 4.91 -1.95
C ALA A 101 0.65 6.19 -2.79
N ALA A 102 -0.59 6.67 -2.94
CA ALA A 102 -0.87 7.91 -3.64
C ALA A 102 -0.23 9.12 -2.95
N GLN A 103 -0.27 9.19 -1.60
CA GLN A 103 0.39 10.26 -0.85
C GLN A 103 1.91 10.23 -0.99
N GLN A 104 2.54 9.05 -1.02
CA GLN A 104 3.97 8.92 -1.27
C GLN A 104 4.34 9.40 -2.69
N GLN A 105 3.55 9.03 -3.70
CA GLN A 105 3.74 9.53 -5.07
C GLN A 105 3.59 11.05 -5.15
N TYR A 106 2.58 11.61 -4.50
CA TYR A 106 2.37 13.06 -4.41
C TYR A 106 3.55 13.78 -3.73
N ALA A 107 4.04 13.23 -2.62
CA ALA A 107 5.19 13.78 -1.91
C ALA A 107 6.48 13.70 -2.74
N ALA A 108 6.70 12.61 -3.48
CA ALA A 108 7.82 12.46 -4.40
C ALA A 108 7.74 13.50 -5.54
N LEU A 109 6.56 13.66 -6.12
CA LEU A 109 6.33 14.65 -7.17
C LEU A 109 6.53 16.09 -6.70
N GLN A 110 6.05 16.44 -5.49
CA GLN A 110 6.28 17.74 -4.88
C GLN A 110 7.76 18.01 -4.60
N ARG A 111 8.53 17.00 -4.18
CA ARG A 111 9.98 17.12 -3.99
C ARG A 111 10.70 17.35 -5.31
N LEU A 112 10.28 16.70 -6.41
CA LEU A 112 10.80 16.95 -7.74
C LEU A 112 10.53 18.39 -8.19
N LEU A 113 9.32 18.88 -8.02
CA LEU A 113 8.94 20.26 -8.36
C LEU A 113 9.72 21.29 -7.50
N ALA A 114 10.13 20.94 -6.28
CA ALA A 114 10.99 21.79 -5.47
C ALA A 114 12.42 21.84 -6.04
N THR A 115 12.93 20.72 -6.59
CA THR A 115 14.24 20.66 -7.25
C THR A 115 14.24 21.45 -8.57
N ASP A 116 13.10 21.54 -9.25
CA ASP A 116 12.90 22.34 -10.47
C ASP A 116 13.09 23.86 -10.29
N ARG A 117 13.10 24.35 -9.06
CA ARG A 117 13.29 25.77 -8.73
C ARG A 117 14.75 26.19 -8.62
N LEU A 118 15.71 25.30 -8.93
CA LEU A 118 17.12 25.66 -8.96
C LEU A 118 17.37 26.66 -10.10
N PRO A 119 17.84 27.89 -9.81
CA PRO A 119 18.02 28.94 -10.83
C PRO A 119 18.94 28.51 -11.96
N SER A 120 19.92 27.65 -11.65
CA SER A 120 20.93 27.15 -12.60
C SER A 120 20.38 26.22 -13.70
N VAL A 121 19.25 25.57 -13.45
CA VAL A 121 18.66 24.60 -14.38
C VAL A 121 17.22 24.92 -14.77
N ALA A 122 16.63 25.95 -14.19
CA ALA A 122 15.22 26.31 -14.41
C ALA A 122 14.90 26.66 -15.88
N ALA A 123 15.86 27.17 -16.61
CA ALA A 123 15.72 27.56 -18.03
C ALA A 123 16.05 26.45 -19.03
N LEU A 124 16.55 25.28 -18.55
CA LEU A 124 16.97 24.19 -19.41
C LEU A 124 15.79 23.27 -19.77
N PRO A 125 15.72 22.73 -21.00
CA PRO A 125 14.76 21.69 -21.34
C PRO A 125 14.95 20.47 -20.46
N ARG A 126 13.85 19.84 -20.06
CA ARG A 126 13.88 18.72 -19.09
C ARG A 126 12.78 17.72 -19.37
N VAL A 127 13.02 16.47 -19.00
CA VAL A 127 12.09 15.36 -19.16
C VAL A 127 12.00 14.61 -17.83
N THR A 128 10.79 14.52 -17.27
CA THR A 128 10.54 13.68 -16.11
C THR A 128 10.40 12.22 -16.54
N ALA A 129 11.08 11.32 -15.84
CA ALA A 129 11.14 9.91 -16.14
C ALA A 129 10.87 9.08 -14.88
N GLU A 130 10.28 7.91 -15.06
CA GLU A 130 10.10 6.91 -14.01
C GLU A 130 11.26 5.91 -14.05
N VAL A 131 11.73 5.51 -12.86
CA VAL A 131 12.75 4.47 -12.72
C VAL A 131 12.08 3.12 -12.83
N THR A 132 12.39 2.38 -13.89
CA THR A 132 11.80 1.07 -14.18
C THR A 132 12.62 -0.10 -13.64
N ALA A 133 13.93 0.09 -13.43
CA ALA A 133 14.80 -0.91 -12.86
C ALA A 133 15.99 -0.25 -12.14
N GLN A 134 16.42 -0.87 -11.07
CA GLN A 134 17.60 -0.46 -10.31
C GLN A 134 18.58 -1.64 -10.20
N ASN A 135 19.83 -1.41 -10.54
CA ASN A 135 20.91 -2.37 -10.37
C ASN A 135 21.98 -1.74 -9.48
N VAL A 136 21.97 -2.14 -8.22
CA VAL A 136 22.95 -1.65 -7.23
C VAL A 136 23.78 -2.83 -6.77
N SER A 137 25.04 -2.83 -7.17
CA SER A 137 26.04 -3.81 -6.75
C SER A 137 27.30 -3.09 -6.26
N ASN A 138 28.24 -3.84 -5.70
CA ASN A 138 29.53 -3.27 -5.29
C ASN A 138 30.38 -2.75 -6.48
N PHE A 139 30.03 -3.14 -7.70
CA PHE A 139 30.79 -2.82 -8.92
C PHE A 139 30.08 -1.85 -9.84
N ALA A 140 28.76 -1.78 -9.78
CA ALA A 140 27.95 -0.93 -10.62
C ALA A 140 26.71 -0.45 -9.85
N ALA A 141 26.45 0.84 -9.90
CA ALA A 141 25.27 1.46 -9.35
C ALA A 141 24.57 2.23 -10.49
N THR A 142 23.54 1.60 -11.05
CA THR A 142 22.80 2.16 -12.19
C THR A 142 21.30 2.03 -12.01
N VAL A 143 20.54 2.97 -12.61
CA VAL A 143 19.10 2.87 -12.74
C VAL A 143 18.68 3.00 -14.20
N THR A 144 17.60 2.32 -14.58
CA THR A 144 17.00 2.41 -15.91
C THR A 144 15.74 3.26 -15.81
N ILE A 145 15.58 4.18 -16.75
CA ILE A 145 14.44 5.09 -16.82
C ILE A 145 13.62 4.84 -18.09
N ASP A 146 12.31 5.16 -18.05
CA ASP A 146 11.31 4.95 -19.11
C ASP A 146 11.37 6.00 -20.23
N LYS A 147 12.39 6.84 -20.28
CA LYS A 147 12.62 7.85 -21.30
C LYS A 147 13.95 7.63 -22.02
N GLY A 148 13.97 7.87 -23.32
CA GLY A 148 15.11 7.65 -24.17
C GLY A 148 15.30 8.73 -25.22
N ARG A 149 15.91 8.36 -26.35
CA ARG A 149 16.23 9.29 -27.43
C ARG A 149 15.00 9.96 -28.06
N ASP A 150 13.86 9.23 -28.11
CA ASP A 150 12.61 9.78 -28.66
C ASP A 150 12.08 10.97 -27.84
N GLN A 151 12.46 11.06 -26.55
CA GLN A 151 12.13 12.18 -25.67
C GLN A 151 13.25 13.20 -25.52
N GLY A 152 14.30 13.10 -26.35
CA GLY A 152 15.42 14.04 -26.34
C GLY A 152 16.49 13.77 -25.30
N VAL A 153 16.47 12.58 -24.64
CA VAL A 153 17.52 12.17 -23.71
C VAL A 153 18.79 11.82 -24.48
N THR A 154 19.92 12.38 -24.05
CA THR A 154 21.23 12.16 -24.66
C THR A 154 22.26 11.63 -23.66
N LEU A 155 23.34 11.07 -24.17
CA LEU A 155 24.44 10.58 -23.35
C LEU A 155 25.09 11.75 -22.59
N GLY A 156 25.38 11.58 -21.31
CA GLY A 156 25.95 12.59 -20.45
C GLY A 156 24.96 13.58 -19.83
N ASP A 157 23.68 13.52 -20.21
CA ASP A 157 22.67 14.37 -19.58
C ASP A 157 22.64 14.17 -18.06
N PRO A 158 22.63 15.24 -17.25
CA PRO A 158 22.48 15.14 -15.81
C PRO A 158 21.07 14.71 -15.42
N VAL A 159 21.00 13.82 -14.46
CA VAL A 159 19.75 13.31 -13.89
C VAL A 159 19.64 13.77 -12.46
N VAL A 160 18.59 14.54 -12.16
CA VAL A 160 18.32 15.08 -10.84
C VAL A 160 17.10 14.41 -10.21
N GLY A 161 17.14 14.24 -8.92
CA GLY A 161 16.04 13.72 -8.11
C GLY A 161 15.73 14.65 -6.95
N PRO A 162 14.87 14.21 -6.02
CA PRO A 162 14.62 14.91 -4.77
C PRO A 162 15.94 15.14 -4.02
N GLY A 163 16.29 16.41 -3.79
CA GLY A 163 17.51 16.81 -3.06
C GLY A 163 18.70 17.17 -3.93
N GLY A 164 18.83 16.71 -5.17
CA GLY A 164 19.98 17.07 -6.00
C GLY A 164 20.30 16.07 -7.11
N LEU A 165 21.56 16.11 -7.55
CA LEU A 165 22.05 15.23 -8.62
C LEU A 165 22.00 13.76 -8.19
N VAL A 166 21.43 12.93 -9.05
CA VAL A 166 21.36 11.47 -8.88
C VAL A 166 22.51 10.79 -9.65
N GLY A 167 22.83 11.32 -10.83
CA GLY A 167 23.86 10.77 -11.69
C GLY A 167 23.82 11.37 -13.08
N GLU A 168 24.36 10.66 -14.05
CA GLU A 168 24.42 11.03 -15.46
C GLU A 168 23.93 9.90 -16.37
N VAL A 169 23.40 10.21 -17.53
CA VAL A 169 22.99 9.23 -18.53
C VAL A 169 24.22 8.53 -19.11
N ALA A 170 24.38 7.23 -18.83
CA ALA A 170 25.49 6.41 -19.28
C ALA A 170 25.24 5.71 -20.63
N THR A 171 23.99 5.32 -20.90
CA THR A 171 23.57 4.74 -22.18
C THR A 171 22.14 5.14 -22.50
N VAL A 172 21.83 5.24 -23.79
CA VAL A 172 20.52 5.66 -24.28
C VAL A 172 20.07 4.73 -25.41
N THR A 173 18.84 4.22 -25.29
CA THR A 173 18.12 3.52 -26.36
C THR A 173 17.05 4.44 -26.97
N ARG A 174 16.17 3.91 -27.82
CA ARG A 174 15.06 4.69 -28.36
C ARG A 174 14.10 5.18 -27.27
N SER A 175 13.67 4.29 -26.39
CA SER A 175 12.60 4.55 -25.40
C SER A 175 13.06 4.51 -23.94
N THR A 176 14.29 4.08 -23.66
CA THR A 176 14.84 3.97 -22.30
C THR A 176 16.26 4.53 -22.23
N ALA A 177 16.71 4.89 -21.03
CA ALA A 177 18.10 5.21 -20.77
C ALA A 177 18.59 4.57 -19.48
N THR A 178 19.88 4.31 -19.39
CA THR A 178 20.54 3.88 -18.17
C THR A 178 21.33 5.02 -17.58
N VAL A 179 21.07 5.33 -16.32
CA VAL A 179 21.72 6.39 -15.55
C VAL A 179 22.76 5.76 -14.65
N ARG A 180 23.98 6.25 -14.67
CA ARG A 180 25.05 5.93 -13.71
C ARG A 180 24.86 6.79 -12.48
N LEU A 181 24.69 6.17 -11.32
CA LEU A 181 24.52 6.89 -10.06
C LEU A 181 25.84 7.49 -9.57
N LEU A 182 25.75 8.52 -8.74
CA LEU A 182 26.90 9.16 -8.08
C LEU A 182 27.76 8.17 -7.28
N THR A 183 27.15 7.12 -6.74
CA THR A 183 27.84 6.10 -5.94
C THR A 183 28.56 5.05 -6.78
N ASP A 184 28.35 5.01 -8.09
CA ASP A 184 29.07 4.08 -8.97
C ASP A 184 30.58 4.32 -8.90
N GLY A 185 31.38 3.27 -8.78
CA GLY A 185 32.86 3.37 -8.68
C GLY A 185 33.53 3.97 -9.94
N LYS A 186 32.81 4.11 -11.05
CA LYS A 186 33.28 4.76 -12.27
C LYS A 186 32.70 6.17 -12.43
N SER A 187 31.90 6.64 -11.46
CA SER A 187 31.35 7.99 -11.48
C SER A 187 32.40 9.00 -11.07
N GLN A 188 32.68 9.96 -11.95
CA GLN A 188 33.58 11.08 -11.70
C GLN A 188 32.90 12.37 -12.14
N ILE A 189 32.66 13.27 -11.19
CA ILE A 189 31.93 14.52 -11.44
C ILE A 189 32.73 15.71 -10.96
N GLY A 190 32.87 16.71 -11.81
CA GLY A 190 33.44 17.99 -11.47
C GLY A 190 32.54 18.77 -10.52
N VAL A 191 33.05 19.07 -9.35
CA VAL A 191 32.32 19.76 -8.31
C VAL A 191 33.02 21.03 -7.85
N SER A 192 32.25 21.91 -7.24
CA SER A 192 32.72 23.13 -6.58
C SER A 192 32.39 23.08 -5.10
N LEU A 193 33.37 23.39 -4.27
CA LEU A 193 33.25 23.54 -2.83
C LEU A 193 33.47 25.01 -2.45
N GLY A 194 32.78 25.49 -1.43
CA GLY A 194 32.98 26.78 -0.81
C GLY A 194 33.18 27.91 -1.78
N HIS A 195 34.30 28.64 -1.62
CA HIS A 195 34.65 29.79 -2.47
C HIS A 195 34.99 29.41 -3.92
N GLN A 196 34.21 28.55 -4.57
CA GLN A 196 34.40 28.06 -5.95
C GLN A 196 35.67 27.22 -6.14
N GLN A 197 36.12 26.55 -5.09
CA GLN A 197 37.21 25.59 -5.21
C GLN A 197 36.78 24.40 -6.05
N ALA A 198 37.38 24.26 -7.23
CA ALA A 198 37.14 23.12 -8.10
C ALA A 198 37.77 21.83 -7.53
N ALA A 199 37.03 20.74 -7.60
CA ALA A 199 37.44 19.41 -7.17
C ALA A 199 36.73 18.35 -8.03
N THR A 200 37.13 17.09 -7.86
CA THR A 200 36.44 15.95 -8.48
C THR A 200 35.81 15.08 -7.42
N LEU A 201 34.56 14.71 -7.63
CA LEU A 201 33.81 13.82 -6.79
C LEU A 201 33.81 12.43 -7.42
N ASP A 202 34.30 11.45 -6.68
CA ASP A 202 34.39 10.05 -7.09
C ASP A 202 33.38 9.21 -6.31
N GLY A 203 32.69 8.32 -7.01
CA GLY A 203 31.84 7.28 -6.40
C GLY A 203 32.69 6.21 -5.71
N ALA A 204 32.24 5.71 -4.57
CA ALA A 204 32.96 4.71 -3.78
C ALA A 204 32.20 3.38 -3.61
N GLY A 205 31.10 3.19 -4.31
CA GLY A 205 30.21 2.04 -4.20
C GLY A 205 28.97 2.32 -3.34
N ALA A 206 27.99 1.46 -3.43
CA ALA A 206 26.72 1.59 -2.73
C ALA A 206 26.92 1.64 -1.21
N GLY A 207 26.19 2.56 -0.55
CA GLY A 207 26.22 2.72 0.91
C GLY A 207 27.52 3.34 1.46
N ARG A 208 28.46 3.73 0.62
CA ARG A 208 29.72 4.37 1.03
C ARG A 208 29.65 5.88 0.78
N LEU A 209 30.42 6.63 1.57
CA LEU A 209 30.59 8.07 1.34
C LEU A 209 31.37 8.31 0.06
N LEU A 210 30.93 9.33 -0.68
CA LEU A 210 31.64 9.80 -1.88
C LEU A 210 33.00 10.39 -1.49
N GLN A 211 33.98 10.27 -2.34
CA GLN A 211 35.32 10.80 -2.13
C GLN A 211 35.53 12.05 -2.98
N ILE A 212 36.16 13.07 -2.40
CA ILE A 212 36.48 14.28 -3.11
C ILE A 212 38.00 14.34 -3.27
N GLN A 213 38.43 14.41 -4.50
CA GLN A 213 39.82 14.45 -4.91
C GLN A 213 40.23 15.89 -5.29
N TYR A 214 41.54 16.14 -5.24
CA TYR A 214 42.16 17.40 -5.66
C TYR A 214 41.70 18.61 -4.84
N VAL A 215 41.54 18.42 -3.52
CA VAL A 215 41.25 19.51 -2.60
C VAL A 215 42.56 19.97 -1.97
N PRO A 216 43.11 21.13 -2.36
CA PRO A 216 44.41 21.62 -1.83
C PRO A 216 44.41 21.71 -0.30
N SER A 217 45.55 21.45 0.32
CA SER A 217 45.71 21.60 1.78
C SER A 217 45.39 23.01 2.30
N THR A 218 45.51 24.03 1.45
CA THR A 218 45.17 25.43 1.75
C THR A 218 43.68 25.76 1.61
N ALA A 219 42.90 24.91 0.93
CA ALA A 219 41.46 25.16 0.74
C ALA A 219 40.69 25.19 2.06
N GLN A 220 39.80 26.15 2.24
CA GLN A 220 38.93 26.24 3.40
C GLN A 220 37.67 25.43 3.09
N VAL A 221 37.55 24.26 3.66
CA VAL A 221 36.41 23.36 3.53
C VAL A 221 35.90 22.97 4.91
N SER A 222 34.61 23.12 5.14
CA SER A 222 33.96 22.84 6.42
C SER A 222 33.02 21.66 6.35
N VAL A 223 32.88 20.89 7.43
CA VAL A 223 31.86 19.83 7.52
C VAL A 223 30.47 20.44 7.46
N GLY A 224 29.56 19.81 6.67
CA GLY A 224 28.22 20.31 6.42
C GLY A 224 28.13 21.27 5.23
N GLU A 225 29.24 21.63 4.62
CA GLU A 225 29.28 22.51 3.45
C GLU A 225 28.62 21.86 2.23
N LEU A 226 27.85 22.65 1.47
CA LEU A 226 27.17 22.23 0.27
C LEU A 226 28.17 22.13 -0.90
N ILE A 227 28.08 21.03 -1.62
CA ILE A 227 28.84 20.73 -2.82
C ILE A 227 27.90 20.76 -4.03
N SER A 228 28.27 21.51 -5.07
CA SER A 228 27.50 21.59 -6.31
C SER A 228 28.37 21.28 -7.54
N THR A 229 27.76 21.02 -8.70
CA THR A 229 28.49 20.84 -9.95
C THR A 229 29.27 22.10 -10.30
N SER A 230 30.51 21.93 -10.81
CA SER A 230 31.38 23.06 -11.15
C SER A 230 31.19 23.59 -12.59
N GLY A 231 30.66 22.77 -13.50
CA GLY A 231 30.61 23.08 -14.92
C GLY A 231 31.97 23.07 -15.61
N LEU A 232 33.07 22.74 -14.92
CA LEU A 232 34.45 22.90 -15.44
C LEU A 232 35.02 21.69 -16.17
N GLN A 233 34.45 20.50 -16.03
CA GLN A 233 34.90 19.29 -16.73
C GLN A 233 34.40 19.25 -18.18
N GLY A 234 34.95 20.11 -19.04
CA GLY A 234 34.58 20.14 -20.47
C GLY A 234 33.11 20.43 -20.76
N GLY A 235 32.38 21.03 -19.80
CA GLY A 235 30.94 21.33 -19.95
C GLY A 235 30.04 20.11 -19.83
N ALA A 236 30.53 19.00 -19.30
CA ALA A 236 29.75 17.76 -19.17
C ALA A 236 28.46 17.92 -18.38
N LEU A 237 28.47 18.79 -17.36
CA LEU A 237 27.29 19.08 -16.53
C LEU A 237 27.12 20.60 -16.36
N PRO A 238 25.88 21.12 -16.29
CA PRO A 238 25.65 22.51 -15.96
C PRO A 238 26.13 22.84 -14.53
N PRO A 239 26.67 24.03 -14.28
CA PRO A 239 27.12 24.42 -12.96
C PRO A 239 25.95 24.63 -11.97
N GLY A 240 26.22 24.44 -10.66
CA GLY A 240 25.30 24.84 -9.59
C GLY A 240 24.22 23.82 -9.26
N ILE A 241 24.24 22.61 -9.78
CA ILE A 241 23.35 21.53 -9.32
C ILE A 241 23.87 21.03 -7.97
N PRO A 242 23.05 21.03 -6.90
CA PRO A 242 23.43 20.43 -5.62
C PRO A 242 23.73 18.93 -5.78
N VAL A 243 24.84 18.48 -5.17
CA VAL A 243 25.31 17.09 -5.32
C VAL A 243 25.36 16.39 -3.96
N ALA A 244 26.07 17.00 -3.00
CA ALA A 244 26.41 16.38 -1.74
C ALA A 244 26.67 17.41 -0.63
N THR A 245 26.80 16.94 0.60
CA THR A 245 27.33 17.73 1.71
C THR A 245 28.61 17.11 2.23
N VAL A 246 29.58 17.93 2.65
CA VAL A 246 30.85 17.49 3.23
C VAL A 246 30.57 16.74 4.54
N ALA A 247 30.97 15.47 4.58
CA ALA A 247 30.78 14.60 5.74
C ALA A 247 32.01 14.61 6.68
N SER A 248 33.21 14.65 6.11
CA SER A 248 34.44 14.77 6.91
C SER A 248 35.57 15.42 6.11
N VAL A 249 36.46 16.08 6.83
CA VAL A 249 37.69 16.72 6.30
C VAL A 249 38.86 16.25 7.13
N ARG A 250 39.88 15.67 6.51
CA ARG A 250 41.11 15.26 7.15
C ARG A 250 42.31 15.89 6.47
N SER A 251 43.12 16.60 7.23
CA SER A 251 44.44 17.09 6.78
C SER A 251 45.50 16.08 7.19
N VAL A 252 46.27 15.61 6.25
CA VAL A 252 47.41 14.73 6.51
C VAL A 252 48.66 15.59 6.44
N VAL A 253 49.49 15.50 7.49
CA VAL A 253 50.75 16.26 7.53
C VAL A 253 51.67 15.87 6.42
N GLY A 254 52.09 16.82 5.58
CA GLY A 254 52.96 16.57 4.42
C GLY A 254 52.24 16.17 3.14
N ALA A 255 50.91 16.05 3.16
CA ALA A 255 50.14 15.84 1.95
C ALA A 255 49.79 17.18 1.27
N ALA A 256 49.82 17.18 -0.08
CA ALA A 256 49.41 18.34 -0.88
C ALA A 256 47.90 18.57 -0.82
N ASP A 257 47.12 17.51 -0.68
CA ASP A 257 45.66 17.53 -0.71
C ASP A 257 45.07 17.08 0.64
N LYS A 258 43.86 17.59 0.93
CA LYS A 258 43.03 17.13 2.04
C LYS A 258 42.23 15.92 1.59
N GLN A 259 42.02 14.97 2.50
CA GLN A 259 41.06 13.90 2.31
C GLN A 259 39.68 14.38 2.74
N VAL A 260 38.77 14.50 1.77
CA VAL A 260 37.41 14.98 2.00
C VAL A 260 36.42 13.88 1.58
N THR A 261 35.46 13.58 2.45
CA THR A 261 34.36 12.69 2.10
C THR A 261 33.04 13.45 2.13
N ALA A 262 32.08 13.01 1.30
CA ALA A 262 30.79 13.67 1.17
C ALA A 262 29.63 12.67 1.22
N ARG A 263 28.49 13.16 1.65
CA ARG A 263 27.23 12.41 1.65
C ARG A 263 26.33 12.95 0.53
N PRO A 264 25.81 12.09 -0.35
CA PRO A 264 24.84 12.52 -1.37
C PRO A 264 23.65 13.23 -0.73
N LEU A 265 23.13 14.26 -1.41
CA LEU A 265 21.89 14.93 -1.02
C LEU A 265 20.65 14.17 -1.48
N ALA A 266 20.70 13.58 -2.69
CA ALA A 266 19.66 12.73 -3.20
C ALA A 266 19.70 11.37 -2.50
N ASP A 267 18.52 10.82 -2.19
CA ASP A 267 18.42 9.42 -1.76
C ASP A 267 18.56 8.51 -2.98
N LEU A 268 19.74 7.90 -3.14
CA LEU A 268 20.08 7.07 -4.29
C LEU A 268 19.57 5.62 -4.17
N ASN A 269 19.00 5.25 -3.02
CA ASN A 269 18.48 3.90 -2.77
C ASN A 269 16.98 3.77 -3.07
N ASP A 270 16.23 4.88 -2.98
CA ASP A 270 14.78 4.91 -3.19
C ASP A 270 14.41 6.01 -4.19
N VAL A 271 14.86 5.82 -5.42
CA VAL A 271 14.60 6.76 -6.52
C VAL A 271 13.49 6.18 -7.41
N THR A 272 12.28 6.75 -7.31
CA THR A 272 11.12 6.34 -8.13
C THR A 272 10.96 7.23 -9.35
N TYR A 273 11.14 8.54 -9.20
CA TYR A 273 11.04 9.52 -10.28
C TYR A 273 12.27 10.41 -10.33
N VAL A 274 12.69 10.71 -11.54
CA VAL A 274 13.84 11.60 -11.81
C VAL A 274 13.50 12.58 -12.91
N THR A 275 14.27 13.67 -12.98
CA THR A 275 14.22 14.64 -14.08
C THR A 275 15.55 14.62 -14.82
N VAL A 276 15.52 14.31 -16.10
CA VAL A 276 16.67 14.42 -16.99
C VAL A 276 16.72 15.86 -17.50
N ILE A 277 17.85 16.53 -17.32
CA ILE A 277 18.10 17.87 -17.83
C ILE A 277 18.81 17.72 -19.16
N GLN A 278 18.19 18.17 -20.24
CA GLN A 278 18.79 18.13 -21.58
C GLN A 278 19.87 19.20 -21.68
N TRP A 279 21.11 18.75 -21.55
CA TRP A 279 22.28 19.63 -21.55
C TRP A 279 23.15 19.36 -22.78
N SER A 280 23.07 20.22 -23.77
CA SER A 280 24.10 20.28 -24.82
C SER A 280 25.26 21.10 -24.25
N GLY A 281 26.31 20.45 -23.74
CA GLY A 281 27.46 21.11 -23.15
C GLY A 281 27.85 22.38 -23.88
N SER A 282 28.31 23.39 -23.17
CA SER A 282 28.80 24.64 -23.80
C SER A 282 29.97 24.30 -24.73
N SER A 283 29.73 24.39 -26.01
CA SER A 283 30.75 24.36 -27.06
C SER A 283 31.79 25.44 -26.84
#